data_9e144480ab21e6d68d3735cf63a19614
#
_entry.id   9e144480ab21e6d68d3735cf63a19614
#
_cell.length_a   1.000
_cell.length_b   1.000
_cell.length_c   1.000
_cell.angle_alpha   90.00
_cell.angle_beta   90.00
_cell.angle_gamma   90.00
#
_symmetry.space_group_name_H-M   'P 1'
#
loop_
_entity.id
_entity.type
_entity.pdbx_description
1 polymer ?
#
loop_
_entity_poly.entity_id
_entity_poly.type
_entity_poly.pdbx_seq_one_letter_code
_entity_poly.pdbx_strand_id
1 'polypeptide(L)'
;MASWDIFWRPGNDNGWERPAGIPWLEGKEKERCEGILNSMWDIRDKLFGKQRRYVYLSVIAVDPEHQRRGIGRLLMQWGINIAEQLDVPIYTESSESGLRLYESVGFERLTHVRLIHKEEVTGRPDAEVPLMVKMPSAAKGLSFKEWADNGYPEGYRVHANGNGEQNGLGEP
;
A
#
# COMPACT_ATOMS: atom_id res chain seq x y z
N MET A 1 19.67 2.53 1.56
CA MET A 1 19.09 2.23 0.24
C MET A 1 17.57 2.22 0.32
N ALA A 2 16.88 2.46 -0.79
CA ALA A 2 15.44 2.20 -0.94
C ALA A 2 15.18 1.61 -2.33
N SER A 3 14.22 0.67 -2.42
CA SER A 3 13.77 0.05 -3.67
C SER A 3 12.29 0.37 -3.86
N TRP A 4 11.96 0.83 -5.05
CA TRP A 4 10.63 1.30 -5.40
C TRP A 4 10.16 0.65 -6.69
N ASP A 5 8.94 0.13 -6.70
CA ASP A 5 8.25 -0.32 -7.90
C ASP A 5 7.13 0.67 -8.23
N ILE A 6 7.05 1.10 -9.47
CA ILE A 6 6.12 2.16 -9.90
C ILE A 6 5.13 1.56 -10.90
N PHE A 7 3.89 1.36 -10.46
CA PHE A 7 2.79 0.84 -11.27
C PHE A 7 1.96 2.02 -11.76
N TRP A 8 2.41 2.63 -12.87
CA TRP A 8 1.90 3.92 -13.36
C TRP A 8 1.00 3.80 -14.58
N ARG A 9 0.93 2.62 -15.23
CA ARG A 9 0.16 2.45 -16.47
C ARG A 9 -1.31 2.74 -16.23
N PRO A 10 -1.96 3.57 -17.07
CA PRO A 10 -3.40 3.79 -17.02
C PRO A 10 -4.16 2.59 -17.58
N GLY A 11 -5.43 2.46 -17.19
CA GLY A 11 -6.32 1.41 -17.69
C GLY A 11 -6.40 0.20 -16.76
N ASN A 12 -6.75 -0.95 -17.35
CA ASN A 12 -7.03 -2.16 -16.58
C ASN A 12 -5.79 -3.01 -16.24
N ASP A 13 -4.60 -2.55 -16.59
CA ASP A 13 -3.34 -3.24 -16.30
C ASP A 13 -2.25 -2.26 -15.85
N ASN A 14 -1.94 -2.26 -14.56
CA ASN A 14 -0.88 -1.46 -13.96
C ASN A 14 0.52 -2.06 -14.16
N GLY A 15 0.63 -3.23 -14.79
CA GLY A 15 1.89 -3.94 -15.02
C GLY A 15 2.38 -4.78 -13.84
N TRP A 16 1.58 -4.90 -12.76
CA TRP A 16 1.89 -5.82 -11.68
C TRP A 16 1.68 -7.27 -12.12
N GLU A 17 2.73 -8.08 -11.97
CA GLU A 17 2.67 -9.53 -12.16
C GLU A 17 3.23 -10.22 -10.92
N ARG A 18 2.51 -11.24 -10.45
CA ARG A 18 2.96 -12.05 -9.32
C ARG A 18 4.20 -12.84 -9.74
N PRO A 19 5.30 -12.76 -8.98
CA PRO A 19 6.47 -13.59 -9.25
C PRO A 19 6.15 -15.08 -9.19
N ALA A 20 6.79 -15.87 -10.06
CA ALA A 20 6.55 -17.32 -10.16
C ALA A 20 7.10 -18.13 -8.96
N GLY A 21 7.70 -17.48 -7.98
CA GLY A 21 8.29 -18.10 -6.78
C GLY A 21 9.73 -17.69 -6.56
N ILE A 22 10.44 -18.46 -5.74
CA ILE A 22 11.83 -18.18 -5.30
C ILE A 22 12.74 -19.30 -5.82
N PRO A 23 13.28 -19.17 -7.06
CA PRO A 23 14.02 -20.27 -7.71
C PRO A 23 15.40 -20.56 -7.10
N TRP A 24 15.93 -19.64 -6.26
CA TRP A 24 17.25 -19.79 -5.62
C TRP A 24 17.20 -20.40 -4.21
N LEU A 25 16.03 -20.72 -3.68
CA LEU A 25 15.84 -21.43 -2.43
C LEU A 25 15.28 -22.82 -2.64
N GLU A 26 15.57 -23.72 -1.71
CA GLU A 26 15.11 -25.12 -1.74
C GLU A 26 14.55 -25.55 -0.37
N GLY A 27 13.77 -26.64 -0.36
CA GLY A 27 13.26 -27.29 0.84
C GLY A 27 12.42 -26.37 1.74
N LYS A 28 12.51 -26.57 3.05
CA LYS A 28 11.70 -25.84 4.05
C LYS A 28 11.92 -24.32 4.06
N GLU A 29 13.11 -23.86 3.69
CA GLU A 29 13.38 -22.42 3.61
C GLU A 29 12.60 -21.79 2.47
N LYS A 30 12.55 -22.48 1.31
CA LYS A 30 11.74 -22.04 0.18
C LYS A 30 10.27 -21.99 0.54
N GLU A 31 9.72 -23.07 1.11
CA GLU A 31 8.31 -23.14 1.53
C GLU A 31 7.94 -21.99 2.49
N ARG A 32 8.80 -21.73 3.47
CA ARG A 32 8.61 -20.63 4.42
C ARG A 32 8.62 -19.25 3.73
N CYS A 33 9.62 -18.97 2.91
CA CYS A 33 9.73 -17.69 2.22
C CYS A 33 8.58 -17.49 1.23
N GLU A 34 8.21 -18.51 0.47
CA GLU A 34 7.08 -18.44 -0.45
C GLU A 34 5.76 -18.23 0.30
N GLY A 35 5.55 -18.87 1.46
CA GLY A 35 4.38 -18.65 2.29
C GLY A 35 4.26 -17.21 2.80
N ILE A 36 5.38 -16.62 3.24
CA ILE A 36 5.44 -15.22 3.66
C ILE A 36 5.11 -14.29 2.48
N LEU A 37 5.83 -14.44 1.36
CA LEU A 37 5.65 -13.58 0.19
C LEU A 37 4.27 -13.73 -0.44
N ASN A 38 3.73 -14.95 -0.50
CA ASN A 38 2.39 -15.19 -1.02
C ASN A 38 1.34 -14.41 -0.22
N SER A 39 1.44 -14.40 1.11
CA SER A 39 0.51 -13.65 1.95
C SER A 39 0.58 -12.12 1.71
N MET A 40 1.78 -11.59 1.45
CA MET A 40 1.99 -10.18 1.07
C MET A 40 1.43 -9.89 -0.33
N TRP A 41 1.66 -10.78 -1.29
CA TRP A 41 1.11 -10.63 -2.64
C TRP A 41 -0.41 -10.72 -2.68
N ASP A 42 -1.01 -11.63 -1.90
CA ASP A 42 -2.48 -11.76 -1.79
C ASP A 42 -3.11 -10.46 -1.28
N ILE A 43 -2.53 -9.85 -0.26
CA ILE A 43 -3.00 -8.55 0.26
C ILE A 43 -2.83 -7.45 -0.79
N ARG A 44 -1.70 -7.40 -1.48
CA ARG A 44 -1.44 -6.41 -2.52
C ARG A 44 -2.40 -6.55 -3.70
N ASP A 45 -2.66 -7.79 -4.15
CA ASP A 45 -3.65 -8.08 -5.18
C ASP A 45 -5.05 -7.64 -4.75
N LYS A 46 -5.41 -7.87 -3.49
CA LYS A 46 -6.69 -7.42 -2.93
C LYS A 46 -6.83 -5.91 -2.91
N LEU A 47 -5.77 -5.18 -2.53
CA LEU A 47 -5.78 -3.72 -2.40
C LEU A 47 -5.70 -3.02 -3.76
N PHE A 48 -4.85 -3.50 -4.65
CA PHE A 48 -4.51 -2.81 -5.90
C PHE A 48 -4.80 -3.63 -7.15
N GLY A 49 -4.49 -4.92 -7.16
CA GLY A 49 -4.64 -5.79 -8.34
C GLY A 49 -3.94 -5.20 -9.57
N LYS A 50 -4.44 -5.54 -10.76
CA LYS A 50 -3.93 -5.02 -12.05
C LYS A 50 -4.58 -3.71 -12.48
N GLN A 51 -5.62 -3.25 -11.78
CA GLN A 51 -6.44 -2.12 -12.21
C GLN A 51 -6.02 -0.78 -11.60
N ARG A 52 -5.31 -0.81 -10.46
CA ARG A 52 -4.97 0.40 -9.71
C ARG A 52 -3.53 0.77 -9.88
N ARG A 53 -3.29 2.06 -10.04
CA ARG A 53 -1.94 2.62 -10.09
C ARG A 53 -1.49 2.94 -8.67
N TYR A 54 -0.23 2.65 -8.36
CA TYR A 54 0.38 2.96 -7.07
C TYR A 54 1.90 2.90 -7.14
N VAL A 55 2.55 3.46 -6.14
CA VAL A 55 3.99 3.28 -5.90
C VAL A 55 4.15 2.31 -4.74
N TYR A 56 4.99 1.31 -4.90
CA TYR A 56 5.31 0.34 -3.88
C TYR A 56 6.73 0.52 -3.36
N LEU A 57 6.86 0.71 -2.06
CA LEU A 57 8.16 0.66 -1.39
C LEU A 57 8.42 -0.77 -0.96
N SER A 58 9.27 -1.47 -1.69
CA SER A 58 9.61 -2.87 -1.42
C SER A 58 10.69 -3.02 -0.35
N VAL A 59 11.66 -2.11 -0.30
CA VAL A 59 12.73 -2.12 0.71
C VAL A 59 13.12 -0.70 1.07
N ILE A 60 13.33 -0.46 2.36
CA ILE A 60 14.10 0.70 2.86
C ILE A 60 15.03 0.23 3.96
N ALA A 61 16.31 0.56 3.83
CA ALA A 61 17.32 0.22 4.83
C ALA A 61 18.35 1.35 4.95
N VAL A 62 18.68 1.69 6.18
CA VAL A 62 19.76 2.63 6.53
C VAL A 62 20.71 1.87 7.44
N ASP A 63 22.00 1.91 7.09
CA ASP A 63 23.05 1.32 7.88
C ASP A 63 22.97 1.80 9.34
N PRO A 64 23.09 0.91 10.34
CA PRO A 64 23.01 1.27 11.76
C PRO A 64 23.89 2.45 12.15
N GLU A 65 25.13 2.52 11.62
CA GLU A 65 26.06 3.62 11.90
C GLU A 65 25.62 4.97 11.31
N HIS A 66 24.67 4.94 10.37
CA HIS A 66 24.15 6.12 9.68
C HIS A 66 22.70 6.43 10.03
N GLN A 67 22.07 5.67 10.92
CA GLN A 67 20.71 5.92 11.39
C GLN A 67 20.57 7.23 12.19
N ARG A 68 19.34 7.68 12.41
CA ARG A 68 18.98 8.88 13.20
C ARG A 68 19.55 10.20 12.66
N ARG A 69 19.99 10.21 11.40
CA ARG A 69 20.57 11.36 10.69
C ARG A 69 19.65 11.90 9.59
N GLY A 70 18.38 11.50 9.56
CA GLY A 70 17.41 11.94 8.56
C GLY A 70 17.46 11.19 7.21
N ILE A 71 18.39 10.24 7.03
CA ILE A 71 18.60 9.52 5.76
C ILE A 71 17.34 8.75 5.33
N GLY A 72 16.65 8.08 6.26
CA GLY A 72 15.40 7.38 5.94
C GLY A 72 14.34 8.33 5.38
N ARG A 73 14.21 9.54 5.95
CA ARG A 73 13.28 10.56 5.44
C ARG A 73 13.66 11.04 4.03
N LEU A 74 14.95 11.23 3.75
CA LEU A 74 15.41 11.61 2.41
C LEU A 74 15.10 10.53 1.38
N LEU A 75 15.31 9.25 1.73
CA LEU A 75 14.97 8.12 0.87
C LEU A 75 13.45 8.05 0.59
N MET A 76 12.63 8.31 1.61
CA MET A 76 11.17 8.37 1.47
C MET A 76 10.72 9.54 0.57
N GLN A 77 11.37 10.69 0.68
CA GLN A 77 10.98 11.89 -0.07
C GLN A 77 11.03 11.68 -1.58
N TRP A 78 11.97 10.88 -2.08
CA TRP A 78 12.05 10.56 -3.51
C TRP A 78 10.78 9.85 -4.00
N GLY A 79 10.36 8.78 -3.33
CA GLY A 79 9.15 8.04 -3.70
C GLY A 79 7.87 8.87 -3.51
N ILE A 80 7.82 9.71 -2.46
CA ILE A 80 6.71 10.64 -2.23
C ILE A 80 6.59 11.62 -3.41
N ASN A 81 7.69 12.21 -3.87
CA ASN A 81 7.66 13.14 -4.99
C ASN A 81 7.16 12.46 -6.28
N ILE A 82 7.55 11.22 -6.55
CA ILE A 82 7.07 10.45 -7.71
C ILE A 82 5.57 10.18 -7.60
N ALA A 83 5.09 9.74 -6.43
CA ALA A 83 3.68 9.46 -6.21
C ALA A 83 2.81 10.73 -6.34
N GLU A 84 3.28 11.87 -5.84
CA GLU A 84 2.60 13.18 -6.01
C GLU A 84 2.54 13.60 -7.49
N GLN A 85 3.62 13.41 -8.26
CA GLN A 85 3.64 13.73 -9.70
C GLN A 85 2.70 12.85 -10.53
N LEU A 86 2.49 11.62 -10.08
CA LEU A 86 1.63 10.64 -10.75
C LEU A 86 0.19 10.65 -10.24
N ASP A 87 -0.11 11.40 -9.19
CA ASP A 87 -1.38 11.38 -8.46
C ASP A 87 -1.79 9.95 -8.07
N VAL A 88 -0.88 9.21 -7.42
CA VAL A 88 -1.12 7.82 -7.01
C VAL A 88 -0.76 7.59 -5.54
N PRO A 89 -1.42 6.63 -4.85
CA PRO A 89 -1.04 6.28 -3.49
C PRO A 89 0.32 5.56 -3.45
N ILE A 90 0.97 5.63 -2.29
CA ILE A 90 2.14 4.81 -1.95
C ILE A 90 1.70 3.73 -0.98
N TYR A 91 2.19 2.50 -1.17
CA TYR A 91 1.93 1.38 -0.29
C TYR A 91 3.23 0.70 0.14
N THR A 92 3.24 0.18 1.37
CA THR A 92 4.31 -0.67 1.88
C THR A 92 3.83 -1.54 3.04
N GLU A 93 4.47 -2.68 3.23
CA GLU A 93 4.40 -3.49 4.44
C GLU A 93 5.53 -3.05 5.38
N SER A 94 5.19 -2.67 6.59
CA SER A 94 6.14 -2.13 7.56
C SER A 94 6.60 -3.18 8.57
N SER A 95 7.84 -3.04 9.04
CA SER A 95 8.22 -3.60 10.33
C SER A 95 7.74 -2.68 11.46
N GLU A 96 7.59 -3.23 12.68
CA GLU A 96 7.28 -2.41 13.87
C GLU A 96 8.26 -1.25 14.06
N SER A 97 9.55 -1.47 13.78
CA SER A 97 10.58 -0.42 13.88
C SER A 97 10.45 0.68 12.83
N GLY A 98 9.81 0.37 11.70
CA GLY A 98 9.61 1.31 10.58
C GLY A 98 8.43 2.26 10.77
N LEU A 99 7.44 1.92 11.59
CA LEU A 99 6.18 2.66 11.75
C LEU A 99 6.37 4.15 11.96
N ARG A 100 7.23 4.52 12.91
CA ARG A 100 7.50 5.94 13.22
C ARG A 100 8.04 6.74 12.03
N LEU A 101 8.82 6.10 11.15
CA LEU A 101 9.32 6.76 9.95
C LEU A 101 8.15 7.06 9.01
N TYR A 102 7.31 6.07 8.72
CA TYR A 102 6.19 6.21 7.79
C TYR A 102 5.16 7.22 8.30
N GLU A 103 4.75 7.14 9.56
CA GLU A 103 3.85 8.10 10.19
C GLU A 103 4.40 9.54 10.13
N SER A 104 5.72 9.71 10.36
CA SER A 104 6.39 11.02 10.33
C SER A 104 6.40 11.69 8.95
N VAL A 105 6.14 10.94 7.88
CA VAL A 105 6.05 11.43 6.50
C VAL A 105 4.63 11.33 5.93
N GLY A 106 3.63 11.08 6.80
CA GLY A 106 2.21 11.18 6.47
C GLY A 106 1.59 9.90 5.90
N PHE A 107 2.15 8.74 6.21
CA PHE A 107 1.45 7.47 5.95
C PHE A 107 0.41 7.20 7.05
N GLU A 108 -0.71 6.63 6.64
CA GLU A 108 -1.72 6.04 7.53
C GLU A 108 -1.56 4.51 7.60
N ARG A 109 -1.86 3.93 8.78
CA ARG A 109 -1.94 2.48 8.93
C ARG A 109 -3.33 2.01 8.51
N LEU A 110 -3.38 1.00 7.64
CA LEU A 110 -4.62 0.33 7.29
C LEU A 110 -5.06 -0.58 8.45
N THR A 111 -6.25 -0.33 8.97
CA THR A 111 -6.82 -1.12 10.10
C THR A 111 -7.95 -2.04 9.67
N HIS A 112 -8.54 -1.80 8.50
CA HIS A 112 -9.63 -2.57 7.93
C HIS A 112 -9.17 -3.80 7.12
N VAL A 113 -7.86 -3.89 6.85
CA VAL A 113 -7.21 -5.06 6.25
C VAL A 113 -6.01 -5.43 7.10
N ARG A 114 -5.86 -6.72 7.40
CA ARG A 114 -4.77 -7.21 8.26
C ARG A 114 -3.97 -8.26 7.51
N LEU A 115 -2.65 -8.20 7.64
CA LEU A 115 -1.71 -9.23 7.23
C LEU A 115 -1.10 -9.85 8.49
N ILE A 116 -1.27 -11.15 8.65
CA ILE A 116 -0.70 -11.89 9.78
C ILE A 116 0.17 -13.00 9.23
N HIS A 117 1.45 -12.95 9.55
CA HIS A 117 2.35 -14.06 9.30
C HIS A 117 2.14 -15.12 10.37
N LYS A 118 1.60 -16.26 9.98
CA LYS A 118 1.22 -17.35 10.85
C LYS A 118 2.42 -18.16 11.29
N GLU A 119 2.35 -18.71 12.53
CA GLU A 119 3.39 -19.56 13.10
C GLU A 119 3.66 -20.80 12.24
N GLU A 120 2.62 -21.41 11.68
CA GLU A 120 2.75 -22.57 10.79
C GLU A 120 3.63 -22.29 9.57
N VAL A 121 3.64 -21.03 9.10
CA VAL A 121 4.44 -20.59 7.95
C VAL A 121 5.83 -20.15 8.40
N THR A 122 5.91 -19.35 9.46
CA THR A 122 7.15 -18.69 9.86
C THR A 122 8.01 -19.52 10.83
N GLY A 123 7.37 -20.46 11.54
CA GLY A 123 7.99 -21.14 12.68
C GLY A 123 8.26 -20.21 13.86
N ARG A 124 7.57 -19.08 13.93
CA ARG A 124 7.60 -18.07 15.00
C ARG A 124 6.18 -17.69 15.35
N PRO A 125 5.91 -17.18 16.57
CA PRO A 125 4.57 -16.73 16.94
C PRO A 125 3.93 -15.83 15.90
N ASP A 126 2.61 -15.91 15.78
CA ASP A 126 1.84 -15.04 14.86
C ASP A 126 2.25 -13.59 15.02
N ALA A 127 2.56 -12.95 13.91
CA ALA A 127 2.97 -11.55 13.88
C ALA A 127 2.14 -10.77 12.86
N GLU A 128 1.53 -9.67 13.31
CA GLU A 128 0.88 -8.74 12.39
C GLU A 128 1.92 -7.88 11.69
N VAL A 129 1.79 -7.76 10.37
CA VAL A 129 2.59 -6.86 9.54
C VAL A 129 1.79 -5.61 9.28
N PRO A 130 2.22 -4.45 9.78
CA PRO A 130 1.52 -3.20 9.55
C PRO A 130 1.50 -2.83 8.06
N LEU A 131 0.31 -2.61 7.52
CA LEU A 131 0.12 -2.14 6.15
C LEU A 131 0.01 -0.61 6.17
N MET A 132 0.88 0.06 5.43
CA MET A 132 0.98 1.51 5.45
C MET A 132 0.68 2.09 4.06
N VAL A 133 -0.17 3.11 4.01
CA VAL A 133 -0.51 3.82 2.78
C VAL A 133 -0.34 5.32 2.99
N LYS A 134 0.15 6.00 1.96
CA LYS A 134 0.09 7.45 1.86
C LYS A 134 -0.71 7.82 0.62
N MET A 135 -1.81 8.54 0.82
CA MET A 135 -2.58 9.12 -0.28
C MET A 135 -1.88 10.35 -0.83
N PRO A 136 -1.97 10.61 -2.16
CA PRO A 136 -1.41 11.83 -2.76
C PRO A 136 -2.24 13.05 -2.37
N SER A 137 -1.64 14.25 -2.50
CA SER A 137 -2.31 15.52 -2.23
C SER A 137 -3.58 15.73 -3.07
N ALA A 138 -3.63 15.16 -4.28
CA ALA A 138 -4.81 15.15 -5.14
C ALA A 138 -6.03 14.49 -4.50
N ALA A 139 -5.84 13.59 -3.52
CA ALA A 139 -6.92 12.96 -2.77
C ALA A 139 -7.64 13.92 -1.80
N LYS A 140 -7.08 15.13 -1.57
CA LYS A 140 -7.71 16.20 -0.75
C LYS A 140 -8.15 15.75 0.65
N GLY A 141 -7.37 14.89 1.28
CA GLY A 141 -7.64 14.35 2.62
C GLY A 141 -8.50 13.08 2.65
N LEU A 142 -8.92 12.56 1.50
CA LEU A 142 -9.60 11.26 1.43
C LEU A 142 -8.66 10.16 1.89
N SER A 143 -9.05 9.38 2.88
CA SER A 143 -8.29 8.22 3.33
C SER A 143 -8.34 7.08 2.30
N PHE A 144 -7.38 6.15 2.39
CA PHE A 144 -7.39 4.96 1.52
C PHE A 144 -8.67 4.13 1.69
N LYS A 145 -9.15 4.00 2.93
CA LYS A 145 -10.37 3.25 3.22
C LYS A 145 -11.59 3.89 2.54
N GLU A 146 -11.77 5.19 2.68
CA GLU A 146 -12.87 5.92 2.03
C GLU A 146 -12.79 5.81 0.51
N TRP A 147 -11.59 5.92 -0.06
CA TRP A 147 -11.38 5.73 -1.50
C TRP A 147 -11.77 4.31 -1.93
N ALA A 148 -11.39 3.29 -1.16
CA ALA A 148 -11.73 1.90 -1.42
C ALA A 148 -13.24 1.63 -1.28
N ASP A 149 -13.88 2.12 -0.23
CA ASP A 149 -15.31 1.97 0.03
C ASP A 149 -16.18 2.60 -1.07
N ASN A 150 -15.66 3.64 -1.74
CA ASN A 150 -16.33 4.28 -2.88
C ASN A 150 -15.95 3.65 -4.25
N GLY A 151 -15.34 2.47 -4.25
CA GLY A 151 -15.00 1.74 -5.48
C GLY A 151 -13.81 2.30 -6.24
N TYR A 152 -12.88 2.99 -5.54
CA TYR A 152 -11.65 3.55 -6.10
C TYR A 152 -11.88 4.55 -7.25
N PRO A 153 -12.69 5.60 -7.04
CA PRO A 153 -13.01 6.54 -8.11
C PRO A 153 -11.76 7.22 -8.67
N GLU A 154 -11.74 7.38 -9.99
CA GLU A 154 -10.69 8.10 -10.68
C GLU A 154 -10.62 9.56 -10.22
N GLY A 155 -9.40 10.08 -10.06
CA GLY A 155 -9.17 11.44 -9.60
C GLY A 155 -9.69 11.72 -8.20
N TYR A 156 -9.92 10.67 -7.39
CA TYR A 156 -10.37 10.75 -5.99
C TYR A 156 -11.71 11.49 -5.80
N ARG A 157 -12.58 11.48 -6.82
CA ARG A 157 -13.89 12.16 -6.76
C ARG A 157 -14.92 11.20 -6.15
N VAL A 158 -15.18 11.35 -4.87
CA VAL A 158 -16.29 10.69 -4.20
C VAL A 158 -17.57 11.46 -4.55
N HIS A 159 -18.53 10.81 -5.21
CA HIS A 159 -19.86 11.39 -5.39
C HIS A 159 -20.52 11.45 -4.01
N ALA A 160 -20.82 12.65 -3.52
CA ALA A 160 -21.73 12.79 -2.40
C ALA A 160 -23.04 12.12 -2.79
N ASN A 161 -23.40 11.04 -2.08
CA ASN A 161 -24.71 10.42 -2.26
C ASN A 161 -25.76 11.48 -2.01
N GLY A 162 -26.39 11.97 -3.08
CA GLY A 162 -27.50 12.88 -3.00
C GLY A 162 -28.64 12.19 -2.28
N ASN A 163 -28.91 12.61 -1.06
CA ASN A 163 -30.20 12.41 -0.46
C ASN A 163 -31.20 13.18 -1.35
N GLY A 164 -31.93 12.41 -2.17
CA GLY A 164 -32.99 12.93 -3.02
C GLY A 164 -34.06 13.55 -2.16
N GLU A 165 -34.15 14.85 -2.17
CA GLU A 165 -35.43 15.53 -1.93
C GLU A 165 -36.36 15.19 -3.11
N GLN A 166 -37.23 14.26 -2.87
CA GLN A 166 -38.51 14.18 -3.64
C GLN A 166 -39.37 15.36 -3.22
N ASN A 167 -39.18 16.48 -3.88
CA ASN A 167 -40.21 17.51 -3.86
C ASN A 167 -41.34 17.11 -4.82
N GLY A 168 -42.44 16.72 -4.22
CA GLY A 168 -43.70 16.48 -4.90
C GLY A 168 -44.12 17.68 -5.73
N LEU A 169 -44.37 17.43 -6.98
CA LEU A 169 -45.17 18.31 -7.83
C LEU A 169 -46.61 18.00 -7.59
N GLY A 170 -47.30 18.90 -6.90
CA GLY A 170 -48.75 19.00 -6.97
C GLY A 170 -49.14 19.56 -8.34
N GLU A 171 -50.04 18.87 -9.01
CA GLU A 171 -50.80 19.44 -10.12
C GLU A 171 -51.99 20.26 -9.59
N PRO A 172 -52.42 21.23 -10.37
CA PRO A 172 -53.81 21.56 -10.50
C PRO A 172 -54.43 20.93 -11.76
#